data_d583612c8c1fb213bbe9ffdaba9cb251
#
_entry.id   d583612c8c1fb213bbe9ffdaba9cb251
#
_cell.length_a   1.000
_cell.length_b   1.000
_cell.length_c   1.000
_cell.angle_alpha   90.00
_cell.angle_beta   90.00
_cell.angle_gamma   90.00
#
_symmetry.space_group_name_H-M   'P 1'
#
loop_
_entity.id
_entity.type
_entity.pdbx_description
1 polymer ?
#
loop_
_entity_poly.entity_id
_entity_poly.type
_entity_poly.pdbx_seq_one_letter_code
_entity_poly.pdbx_strand_id
1 'polypeptide(L)'
;MHLRSNHDYPSRRSAVLADNMVVTSHPLAAQAGLSMLTQGGNAVDVALATAIALTVLEPTGNGIGSDAFAILWDGSELHGLNASGRAPAAWNAARFAGLDEMPFRGWESVTVPGAVSSWVALSDRFGKLPFETLFAPAIRFATDGFPVTPIIAALWQRAALDLGDQPGFAETFMPQGRAPQAGEYFASPSHARTLRLIAQTKGRAFYEGEIAEEIADFAAKHGAALSLEDLARHQPDWCGTISKQFDGVTLHEIPPNGQGIAALMGLGILGQTNIRDLAADDPAALHLQIEAMKLALRDAETYVADPAAMTGVSAGDLLDDNYLANRARLIDPSKAQDFGAGAPKNGGTVYLSAADASGMMVSFIQSNYAGFGSGVVVPGTGVALQNRGAGFSLDPKHQNIVDGNKRPFQTIIPGFLMQGDQPLMSFGVMGGPMQAQGHVQMVLRTQLWGQDVQMAADAPRWRVTEGLGVACETTIPDTTLDVLRRMGHLISLEAPDNAFGFGGAQLIHRLGPRGYAGGSDPRKDGAAMGY
;
A
#
# COMPACT_ATOMS: atom_id res chain seq x y z
N MET A 1 3.86 -32.82 3.62
CA MET A 1 3.02 -32.47 4.78
C MET A 1 2.06 -31.39 4.31
N HIS A 2 0.74 -31.64 4.29
CA HIS A 2 -0.23 -30.60 3.92
C HIS A 2 -0.54 -29.77 5.17
N LEU A 3 -0.15 -28.51 5.18
CA LEU A 3 -0.50 -27.58 6.24
C LEU A 3 -1.98 -27.19 6.04
N ARG A 4 -2.82 -27.41 7.07
CA ARG A 4 -4.18 -26.88 7.09
C ARG A 4 -4.12 -25.41 7.47
N SER A 5 -4.69 -24.56 6.63
CA SER A 5 -4.80 -23.11 6.88
C SER A 5 -6.12 -22.69 7.54
N ASN A 6 -7.07 -23.64 7.72
CA ASN A 6 -8.32 -23.35 8.41
C ASN A 6 -8.09 -23.30 9.91
N HIS A 7 -8.44 -22.16 10.50
CA HIS A 7 -8.37 -21.94 11.94
C HIS A 7 -9.68 -22.38 12.60
N ASP A 8 -9.70 -23.59 13.14
CA ASP A 8 -10.86 -24.11 13.89
C ASP A 8 -11.07 -23.37 15.23
N TYR A 9 -10.06 -22.63 15.68
CA TYR A 9 -10.06 -21.89 16.95
C TYR A 9 -9.65 -20.43 16.73
N PRO A 10 -10.34 -19.44 17.35
CA PRO A 10 -9.93 -18.06 17.28
C PRO A 10 -8.59 -17.87 18.03
N SER A 11 -7.57 -17.35 17.35
CA SER A 11 -6.34 -16.94 17.99
C SER A 11 -6.47 -15.51 18.52
N ARG A 12 -5.97 -15.26 19.74
CA ARG A 12 -5.85 -13.90 20.29
C ARG A 12 -4.37 -13.57 20.40
N ARG A 13 -4.02 -12.38 19.90
CA ARG A 13 -2.67 -11.81 20.06
C ARG A 13 -2.78 -10.52 20.84
N SER A 14 -1.80 -10.23 21.70
CA SER A 14 -1.61 -8.91 22.30
C SER A 14 -0.67 -8.10 21.43
N ALA A 15 -0.71 -6.79 21.54
CA ALA A 15 0.31 -5.93 20.95
C ALA A 15 1.71 -6.32 21.50
N VAL A 16 2.70 -6.29 20.62
CA VAL A 16 4.11 -6.51 20.99
C VAL A 16 4.67 -5.21 21.55
N LEU A 17 5.36 -5.27 22.70
CA LEU A 17 5.96 -4.10 23.33
C LEU A 17 7.49 -4.20 23.26
N ALA A 18 8.16 -3.16 22.73
CA ALA A 18 9.62 -3.12 22.61
C ALA A 18 10.15 -1.69 22.41
N ASP A 19 11.46 -1.50 22.65
CA ASP A 19 12.15 -0.22 22.38
C ASP A 19 12.52 -0.07 20.89
N ASN A 20 12.69 -1.19 20.18
CA ASN A 20 12.96 -1.25 18.75
C ASN A 20 11.92 -2.16 18.09
N MET A 21 11.35 -1.77 16.96
CA MET A 21 10.22 -2.51 16.40
C MET A 21 10.15 -2.46 14.88
N VAL A 22 9.69 -3.57 14.30
CA VAL A 22 9.23 -3.66 12.91
C VAL A 22 7.92 -4.43 12.85
N VAL A 23 7.00 -3.96 12.02
CA VAL A 23 5.70 -4.62 11.81
C VAL A 23 5.45 -4.71 10.30
N THR A 24 5.17 -5.92 9.79
CA THR A 24 4.92 -6.14 8.37
C THR A 24 4.14 -7.43 8.11
N SER A 25 3.76 -7.66 6.85
CA SER A 25 2.91 -8.76 6.39
C SER A 25 3.58 -10.13 6.31
N HIS A 26 4.92 -10.23 6.50
CA HIS A 26 5.66 -11.49 6.42
C HIS A 26 6.70 -11.62 7.55
N PRO A 27 6.70 -12.74 8.34
CA PRO A 27 7.58 -12.87 9.51
C PRO A 27 9.07 -12.89 9.17
N LEU A 28 9.46 -13.53 8.05
CA LEU A 28 10.87 -13.54 7.61
C LEU A 28 11.34 -12.15 7.16
N ALA A 29 10.44 -11.31 6.63
CA ALA A 29 10.77 -9.93 6.29
C ALA A 29 10.92 -9.07 7.55
N ALA A 30 10.06 -9.26 8.56
CA ALA A 30 10.24 -8.62 9.86
C ALA A 30 11.57 -9.01 10.51
N GLN A 31 11.95 -10.29 10.45
CA GLN A 31 13.24 -10.76 10.93
C GLN A 31 14.42 -10.13 10.16
N ALA A 32 14.31 -10.02 8.82
CA ALA A 32 15.34 -9.39 8.00
C ALA A 32 15.56 -7.94 8.44
N GLY A 33 14.48 -7.17 8.63
CA GLY A 33 14.55 -5.80 9.13
C GLY A 33 15.18 -5.72 10.53
N LEU A 34 14.66 -6.50 11.47
CA LEU A 34 15.16 -6.49 12.86
C LEU A 34 16.66 -6.81 12.95
N SER A 35 17.17 -7.66 12.05
CA SER A 35 18.60 -7.98 11.99
C SER A 35 19.48 -6.77 11.65
N MET A 36 18.96 -5.72 11.05
CA MET A 36 19.71 -4.49 10.79
C MET A 36 19.98 -3.70 12.07
N LEU A 37 19.03 -3.69 13.01
CA LEU A 37 19.26 -3.04 14.31
C LEU A 37 20.37 -3.73 15.11
N THR A 38 20.42 -5.05 15.10
CA THR A 38 21.49 -5.81 15.77
C THR A 38 22.88 -5.56 15.16
N GLN A 39 22.93 -5.07 13.92
CA GLN A 39 24.15 -4.65 13.23
C GLN A 39 24.47 -3.15 13.41
N GLY A 40 23.70 -2.45 14.25
CA GLY A 40 23.90 -1.04 14.55
C GLY A 40 23.20 -0.08 13.59
N GLY A 41 22.27 -0.57 12.78
CA GLY A 41 21.40 0.23 11.91
C GLY A 41 20.35 1.02 12.68
N ASN A 42 19.52 1.77 11.93
CA ASN A 42 18.40 2.56 12.46
C ASN A 42 17.06 2.12 11.81
N ALA A 43 15.96 2.82 12.14
CA ALA A 43 14.63 2.48 11.62
C ALA A 43 14.53 2.52 10.09
N VAL A 44 15.33 3.34 9.40
CA VAL A 44 15.37 3.37 7.92
C VAL A 44 16.03 2.11 7.38
N ASP A 45 17.16 1.67 7.95
CA ASP A 45 17.81 0.43 7.55
C ASP A 45 16.89 -0.78 7.75
N VAL A 46 16.12 -0.79 8.85
CA VAL A 46 15.08 -1.79 9.12
C VAL A 46 14.02 -1.79 8.03
N ALA A 47 13.45 -0.61 7.74
CA ALA A 47 12.39 -0.47 6.75
C ALA A 47 12.85 -0.94 5.36
N LEU A 48 14.05 -0.54 4.95
CA LEU A 48 14.61 -0.90 3.64
C LEU A 48 14.92 -2.40 3.54
N ALA A 49 15.58 -2.99 4.52
CA ALA A 49 15.87 -4.43 4.50
C ALA A 49 14.57 -5.27 4.51
N THR A 50 13.53 -4.82 5.24
CA THR A 50 12.20 -5.42 5.23
C THR A 50 11.55 -5.31 3.85
N ALA A 51 11.53 -4.12 3.24
CA ALA A 51 10.95 -3.87 1.92
C ALA A 51 11.64 -4.69 0.82
N ILE A 52 12.98 -4.72 0.84
CA ILE A 52 13.78 -5.50 -0.12
C ILE A 52 13.50 -7.00 0.05
N ALA A 53 13.43 -7.51 1.28
CA ALA A 53 13.09 -8.91 1.54
C ALA A 53 11.68 -9.28 1.05
N LEU A 54 10.70 -8.38 1.23
CA LEU A 54 9.33 -8.57 0.76
C LEU A 54 9.24 -8.73 -0.76
N THR A 55 10.15 -8.16 -1.55
CA THR A 55 10.14 -8.36 -3.02
C THR A 55 10.32 -9.82 -3.42
N VAL A 56 10.97 -10.60 -2.57
CA VAL A 56 11.20 -12.05 -2.74
C VAL A 56 10.13 -12.87 -2.04
N LEU A 57 9.81 -12.50 -0.79
CA LEU A 57 8.97 -13.30 0.11
C LEU A 57 7.47 -13.16 -0.17
N GLU A 58 7.02 -12.00 -0.66
CA GLU A 58 5.61 -11.68 -0.95
C GLU A 58 5.42 -11.10 -2.36
N PRO A 59 5.79 -11.85 -3.43
CA PRO A 59 5.70 -11.36 -4.81
C PRO A 59 4.25 -11.13 -5.25
N THR A 60 3.27 -11.65 -4.51
CA THR A 60 1.84 -11.46 -4.73
C THR A 60 1.36 -10.02 -4.46
N GLY A 61 2.12 -9.21 -3.74
CA GLY A 61 1.76 -7.84 -3.38
C GLY A 61 2.71 -6.78 -3.94
N ASN A 62 3.97 -7.16 -4.14
CA ASN A 62 5.05 -6.26 -4.54
C ASN A 62 6.14 -6.97 -5.33
N GLY A 63 7.19 -6.25 -5.69
CA GLY A 63 8.38 -6.78 -6.38
C GLY A 63 9.43 -5.68 -6.57
N ILE A 64 10.56 -6.02 -7.16
CA ILE A 64 11.60 -5.03 -7.52
C ILE A 64 11.05 -3.98 -8.50
N GLY A 65 10.09 -4.37 -9.35
CA GLY A 65 9.41 -3.49 -10.31
C GLY A 65 8.18 -2.74 -9.75
N SER A 66 8.11 -2.53 -8.43
CA SER A 66 7.06 -1.77 -7.73
C SER A 66 7.27 -0.26 -7.75
N ASP A 67 6.22 0.47 -7.30
CA ASP A 67 6.33 1.84 -6.78
C ASP A 67 6.40 1.84 -5.25
N ALA A 68 6.86 2.96 -4.65
CA ALA A 68 6.90 3.11 -3.21
C ALA A 68 6.62 4.55 -2.75
N PHE A 69 6.02 4.69 -1.55
CA PHE A 69 5.90 5.93 -0.79
C PHE A 69 6.40 5.72 0.64
N ALA A 70 6.90 6.79 1.25
CA ALA A 70 7.30 6.79 2.64
C ALA A 70 6.95 8.08 3.37
N ILE A 71 6.60 7.97 4.64
CA ILE A 71 6.60 9.07 5.60
C ILE A 71 7.57 8.68 6.72
N LEU A 72 8.49 9.59 7.04
CA LEU A 72 9.55 9.39 8.00
C LEU A 72 9.59 10.52 9.01
N TRP A 73 9.60 10.19 10.31
CA TRP A 73 10.01 11.07 11.39
C TRP A 73 11.48 10.78 11.71
N ASP A 74 12.36 11.79 11.55
CA ASP A 74 13.81 11.63 11.75
C ASP A 74 14.30 11.90 13.18
N GLY A 75 13.37 12.23 14.08
CA GLY A 75 13.61 12.66 15.45
C GLY A 75 13.39 14.17 15.64
N SER A 76 13.25 14.94 14.56
CA SER A 76 13.07 16.40 14.58
C SER A 76 11.95 16.90 13.64
N GLU A 77 11.83 16.31 12.46
CA GLU A 77 10.84 16.71 11.46
C GLU A 77 10.28 15.53 10.66
N LEU A 78 9.12 15.75 10.03
CA LEU A 78 8.42 14.76 9.23
C LEU A 78 8.73 14.96 7.75
N HIS A 79 9.20 13.89 7.10
CA HIS A 79 9.53 13.88 5.67
C HIS A 79 8.56 13.00 4.91
N GLY A 80 8.17 13.40 3.70
CA GLY A 80 7.38 12.60 2.77
C GLY A 80 8.13 12.35 1.47
N LEU A 81 8.18 11.09 1.03
CA LEU A 81 8.82 10.66 -0.20
C LEU A 81 7.79 10.02 -1.14
N ASN A 82 7.67 10.55 -2.35
CA ASN A 82 6.92 9.98 -3.46
C ASN A 82 7.88 9.44 -4.51
N ALA A 83 7.98 8.11 -4.61
CA ALA A 83 8.79 7.44 -5.62
C ALA A 83 7.93 6.73 -6.67
N SER A 84 6.66 7.14 -6.87
CA SER A 84 5.85 6.58 -7.96
C SER A 84 6.38 6.98 -9.32
N GLY A 85 6.34 6.04 -10.25
CA GLY A 85 6.86 6.25 -11.59
C GLY A 85 5.90 7.01 -12.51
N ARG A 86 6.48 7.55 -13.57
CA ARG A 86 5.74 8.26 -14.62
C ARG A 86 5.42 7.34 -15.79
N ALA A 87 4.38 7.68 -16.54
CA ALA A 87 4.08 7.03 -17.81
C ALA A 87 5.25 7.17 -18.80
N PRO A 88 5.49 6.18 -19.68
CA PRO A 88 6.42 6.32 -20.79
C PRO A 88 6.17 7.61 -21.59
N ALA A 89 7.21 8.31 -21.98
CA ALA A 89 7.12 9.59 -22.68
C ALA A 89 6.30 9.50 -23.99
N ALA A 90 6.27 8.33 -24.61
CA ALA A 90 5.53 8.07 -25.84
C ALA A 90 4.03 7.79 -25.63
N TRP A 91 3.54 7.74 -24.38
CA TRP A 91 2.11 7.57 -24.14
C TRP A 91 1.33 8.84 -24.41
N ASN A 92 0.14 8.65 -24.98
CA ASN A 92 -0.86 9.70 -25.18
C ASN A 92 -2.22 9.03 -25.42
N ALA A 93 -3.31 9.79 -25.40
CA ALA A 93 -4.66 9.27 -25.57
C ALA A 93 -4.88 8.52 -26.90
N ALA A 94 -4.16 8.89 -27.98
CA ALA A 94 -4.30 8.23 -29.28
C ALA A 94 -3.78 6.78 -29.26
N ARG A 95 -2.79 6.45 -28.42
CA ARG A 95 -2.30 5.07 -28.24
C ARG A 95 -3.38 4.12 -27.71
N PHE A 96 -4.31 4.66 -26.94
CA PHE A 96 -5.41 3.91 -26.30
C PHE A 96 -6.76 4.13 -26.99
N ALA A 97 -6.76 4.68 -28.22
CA ALA A 97 -7.99 4.94 -28.96
C ALA A 97 -8.81 3.66 -29.19
N GLY A 98 -10.12 3.73 -28.90
CA GLY A 98 -11.03 2.60 -29.03
C GLY A 98 -11.15 1.71 -27.78
N LEU A 99 -10.46 2.07 -26.70
CA LEU A 99 -10.64 1.45 -25.39
C LEU A 99 -11.53 2.33 -24.50
N ASP A 100 -12.36 1.70 -23.68
CA ASP A 100 -13.21 2.38 -22.69
C ASP A 100 -12.45 2.67 -21.37
N GLU A 101 -11.48 1.81 -21.03
CA GLU A 101 -10.63 1.94 -19.84
C GLU A 101 -9.18 1.55 -20.15
N MET A 102 -8.24 2.00 -19.32
CA MET A 102 -6.84 1.61 -19.44
C MET A 102 -6.67 0.09 -19.25
N PRO A 103 -5.77 -0.56 -20.01
CA PRO A 103 -5.46 -1.97 -19.83
C PRO A 103 -5.01 -2.26 -18.40
N PHE A 104 -5.59 -3.30 -17.79
CA PHE A 104 -5.26 -3.66 -16.40
C PHE A 104 -4.04 -4.58 -16.30
N ARG A 105 -3.72 -5.33 -17.35
CA ARG A 105 -2.58 -6.26 -17.43
C ARG A 105 -1.77 -6.03 -18.71
N GLY A 106 -0.60 -6.63 -18.75
CA GLY A 106 0.32 -6.52 -19.88
C GLY A 106 1.10 -5.20 -19.89
N TRP A 107 1.89 -5.01 -20.94
CA TRP A 107 2.80 -3.88 -21.08
C TRP A 107 2.13 -2.50 -21.09
N GLU A 108 0.92 -2.39 -21.60
CA GLU A 108 0.18 -1.12 -21.69
C GLU A 108 -0.38 -0.64 -20.34
N SER A 109 -0.09 -1.34 -19.27
CA SER A 109 -0.35 -0.91 -17.89
C SER A 109 0.91 -0.54 -17.11
N VAL A 110 2.11 -0.69 -17.71
CA VAL A 110 3.39 -0.51 -17.02
C VAL A 110 3.84 0.95 -17.09
N THR A 111 4.06 1.57 -15.93
CA THR A 111 4.80 2.84 -15.80
C THR A 111 6.21 2.57 -15.26
N VAL A 112 7.07 3.58 -15.22
CA VAL A 112 8.44 3.42 -14.70
C VAL A 112 8.41 2.92 -13.25
N PRO A 113 9.08 1.83 -12.88
CA PRO A 113 9.10 1.35 -11.51
C PRO A 113 9.91 2.26 -10.58
N GLY A 114 9.35 2.64 -9.43
CA GLY A 114 9.98 3.61 -8.53
C GLY A 114 10.58 3.06 -7.23
N ALA A 115 10.31 1.80 -6.86
CA ALA A 115 10.70 1.27 -5.55
C ALA A 115 12.21 1.34 -5.29
N VAL A 116 13.03 0.96 -6.28
CA VAL A 116 14.51 0.98 -6.14
C VAL A 116 15.01 2.39 -5.86
N SER A 117 14.46 3.41 -6.50
CA SER A 117 14.83 4.82 -6.26
C SER A 117 14.49 5.27 -4.84
N SER A 118 13.38 4.77 -4.27
CA SER A 118 13.02 5.07 -2.88
C SER A 118 14.02 4.48 -1.90
N TRP A 119 14.50 3.26 -2.15
CA TRP A 119 15.51 2.63 -1.30
C TRP A 119 16.80 3.43 -1.28
N VAL A 120 17.25 3.88 -2.44
CA VAL A 120 18.45 4.72 -2.57
C VAL A 120 18.25 6.06 -1.84
N ALA A 121 17.16 6.76 -2.12
CA ALA A 121 16.90 8.09 -1.55
C ALA A 121 16.80 8.07 -0.02
N LEU A 122 16.13 7.07 0.56
CA LEU A 122 16.02 6.91 2.01
C LEU A 122 17.36 6.51 2.65
N SER A 123 18.08 5.56 2.05
CA SER A 123 19.39 5.13 2.53
C SER A 123 20.42 6.26 2.50
N ASP A 124 20.45 7.05 1.42
CA ASP A 124 21.40 8.16 1.26
C ASP A 124 21.19 9.28 2.27
N ARG A 125 19.93 9.58 2.58
CA ARG A 125 19.61 10.71 3.45
C ARG A 125 19.57 10.36 4.93
N PHE A 126 19.11 9.15 5.27
CA PHE A 126 18.80 8.78 6.65
C PHE A 126 19.36 7.41 7.08
N GLY A 127 19.82 6.58 6.15
CA GLY A 127 20.39 5.27 6.44
C GLY A 127 21.69 5.37 7.24
N LYS A 128 21.98 4.38 8.05
CA LYS A 128 23.17 4.29 8.88
C LYS A 128 24.11 3.17 8.45
N LEU A 129 23.56 2.07 7.92
CA LEU A 129 24.35 0.96 7.41
C LEU A 129 24.74 1.18 5.94
N PRO A 130 25.84 0.55 5.45
CA PRO A 130 26.13 0.51 4.03
C PRO A 130 24.93 -0.06 3.26
N PHE A 131 24.56 0.58 2.14
CA PHE A 131 23.38 0.21 1.33
C PHE A 131 23.36 -1.27 0.96
N GLU A 132 24.49 -1.84 0.56
CA GLU A 132 24.62 -3.25 0.18
C GLU A 132 24.28 -4.23 1.32
N THR A 133 24.51 -3.83 2.57
CA THR A 133 24.20 -4.65 3.76
C THR A 133 22.71 -4.97 3.85
N LEU A 134 21.86 -4.04 3.42
CA LEU A 134 20.40 -4.15 3.50
C LEU A 134 19.84 -5.26 2.61
N PHE A 135 20.59 -5.67 1.59
CA PHE A 135 20.19 -6.67 0.60
C PHE A 135 20.52 -8.12 1.03
N ALA A 136 21.44 -8.30 1.98
CA ALA A 136 21.94 -9.62 2.33
C ALA A 136 20.85 -10.65 2.71
N PRO A 137 19.81 -10.31 3.53
CA PRO A 137 18.73 -11.24 3.83
C PRO A 137 17.91 -11.64 2.59
N ALA A 138 17.54 -10.67 1.75
CA ALA A 138 16.75 -10.91 0.54
C ALA A 138 17.50 -11.76 -0.48
N ILE A 139 18.79 -11.47 -0.69
CA ILE A 139 19.66 -12.26 -1.57
C ILE A 139 19.76 -13.71 -1.08
N ARG A 140 19.86 -13.91 0.24
CA ARG A 140 19.86 -15.26 0.84
C ARG A 140 18.55 -15.98 0.58
N PHE A 141 17.39 -15.35 0.84
CA PHE A 141 16.07 -15.96 0.57
C PHE A 141 15.90 -16.30 -0.92
N ALA A 142 16.34 -15.43 -1.81
CA ALA A 142 16.25 -15.68 -3.24
C ALA A 142 17.22 -16.80 -3.71
N THR A 143 18.40 -16.95 -3.07
CA THR A 143 19.42 -17.94 -3.45
C THR A 143 19.11 -19.32 -2.85
N ASP A 144 18.87 -19.36 -1.52
CA ASP A 144 18.74 -20.61 -0.76
C ASP A 144 17.29 -21.12 -0.73
N GLY A 145 16.35 -20.25 -1.08
CA GLY A 145 14.91 -20.49 -0.98
C GLY A 145 14.36 -20.23 0.41
N PHE A 146 13.03 -20.11 0.45
CA PHE A 146 12.25 -19.92 1.68
C PHE A 146 10.95 -20.73 1.62
N PRO A 147 10.39 -21.17 2.76
CA PRO A 147 9.10 -21.84 2.78
C PRO A 147 7.98 -20.82 2.52
N VAL A 148 7.17 -21.05 1.48
CA VAL A 148 6.04 -20.17 1.14
C VAL A 148 4.95 -20.26 2.19
N THR A 149 4.47 -19.12 2.67
CA THR A 149 3.44 -19.05 3.71
C THR A 149 2.04 -19.31 3.17
N PRO A 150 1.06 -19.72 4.01
CA PRO A 150 -0.26 -20.15 3.54
C PRO A 150 -1.04 -19.11 2.74
N ILE A 151 -1.09 -17.86 3.22
CA ILE A 151 -1.83 -16.78 2.54
C ILE A 151 -1.16 -16.45 1.20
N ILE A 152 0.17 -16.35 1.18
CA ILE A 152 0.93 -16.09 -0.04
C ILE A 152 0.74 -17.22 -1.06
N ALA A 153 0.78 -18.49 -0.63
CA ALA A 153 0.53 -19.63 -1.51
C ALA A 153 -0.85 -19.58 -2.16
N ALA A 154 -1.90 -19.27 -1.38
CA ALA A 154 -3.26 -19.15 -1.89
C ALA A 154 -3.42 -18.03 -2.93
N LEU A 155 -2.80 -16.86 -2.66
CA LEU A 155 -2.79 -15.73 -3.60
C LEU A 155 -2.01 -16.04 -4.88
N TRP A 156 -0.88 -16.70 -4.73
CA TRP A 156 -0.04 -17.10 -5.86
C TRP A 156 -0.74 -18.09 -6.78
N GLN A 157 -1.45 -19.07 -6.19
CA GLN A 157 -2.25 -20.02 -6.97
C GLN A 157 -3.34 -19.33 -7.79
N ARG A 158 -4.06 -18.35 -7.22
CA ARG A 158 -5.04 -17.55 -7.97
C ARG A 158 -4.38 -16.76 -9.10
N ALA A 159 -3.26 -16.07 -8.80
CA ALA A 159 -2.55 -15.30 -9.80
C ALA A 159 -1.98 -16.16 -10.95
N ALA A 160 -1.52 -17.38 -10.66
CA ALA A 160 -1.02 -18.29 -11.69
C ALA A 160 -2.08 -18.70 -12.71
N LEU A 161 -3.36 -18.77 -12.31
CA LEU A 161 -4.48 -19.05 -13.23
C LEU A 161 -4.73 -17.88 -14.19
N ASP A 162 -4.54 -16.65 -13.72
CA ASP A 162 -4.85 -15.44 -14.48
C ASP A 162 -3.65 -14.93 -15.30
N LEU A 163 -2.42 -15.23 -14.86
CA LEU A 163 -1.20 -14.60 -15.37
C LEU A 163 -0.22 -15.58 -16.02
N GLY A 164 -0.53 -16.88 -16.03
CA GLY A 164 0.38 -17.91 -16.57
C GLY A 164 0.85 -17.65 -18.01
N ASP A 165 0.01 -17.02 -18.83
CA ASP A 165 0.28 -16.68 -20.23
C ASP A 165 0.94 -15.32 -20.42
N GLN A 166 1.12 -14.52 -19.34
CA GLN A 166 1.81 -13.23 -19.44
C GLN A 166 3.31 -13.41 -19.67
N PRO A 167 3.95 -12.51 -20.45
CA PRO A 167 5.36 -12.63 -20.80
C PRO A 167 6.28 -12.81 -19.59
N GLY A 168 7.04 -13.92 -19.56
CA GLY A 168 8.03 -14.25 -18.52
C GLY A 168 7.48 -14.70 -17.17
N PHE A 169 6.13 -14.67 -16.96
CA PHE A 169 5.53 -15.01 -15.68
C PHE A 169 5.75 -16.47 -15.28
N ALA A 170 5.38 -17.40 -16.14
CA ALA A 170 5.50 -18.84 -15.85
C ALA A 170 6.96 -19.28 -15.62
N GLU A 171 7.91 -18.73 -16.39
CA GLU A 171 9.34 -19.01 -16.24
C GLU A 171 9.84 -18.68 -14.83
N THR A 172 9.42 -17.55 -14.28
CA THR A 172 9.90 -17.05 -12.98
C THR A 172 9.11 -17.58 -11.81
N PHE A 173 7.77 -17.56 -11.90
CA PHE A 173 6.88 -17.79 -10.77
C PHE A 173 6.15 -19.13 -10.80
N MET A 174 6.35 -19.95 -11.83
CA MET A 174 5.80 -21.28 -11.95
C MET A 174 6.88 -22.33 -12.34
N PRO A 175 8.00 -22.45 -11.59
CA PRO A 175 9.17 -23.25 -12.01
C PRO A 175 8.85 -24.75 -12.21
N GLN A 176 7.74 -25.25 -11.66
CA GLN A 176 7.25 -26.63 -11.84
C GLN A 176 5.97 -26.68 -12.69
N GLY A 177 5.71 -25.65 -13.51
CA GLY A 177 4.47 -25.50 -14.26
C GLY A 177 3.26 -25.11 -13.40
N ARG A 178 3.46 -24.77 -12.14
CA ARG A 178 2.43 -24.34 -11.18
C ARG A 178 2.97 -23.39 -10.12
N ALA A 179 2.09 -22.69 -9.45
CA ALA A 179 2.43 -21.95 -8.23
C ALA A 179 2.87 -22.88 -7.10
N PRO A 180 3.77 -22.42 -6.19
CA PRO A 180 4.18 -23.18 -5.02
C PRO A 180 3.02 -23.35 -4.03
N GLN A 181 3.04 -24.43 -3.26
CA GLN A 181 2.10 -24.70 -2.18
C GLN A 181 2.65 -24.17 -0.84
N ALA A 182 1.79 -24.03 0.16
CA ALA A 182 2.20 -23.65 1.51
C ALA A 182 3.22 -24.65 2.08
N GLY A 183 4.33 -24.13 2.57
CA GLY A 183 5.45 -24.91 3.10
C GLY A 183 6.44 -25.44 2.04
N GLU A 184 6.15 -25.31 0.74
CA GLU A 184 7.13 -25.60 -0.30
C GLU A 184 8.22 -24.51 -0.33
N TYR A 185 9.45 -24.93 -0.63
CA TYR A 185 10.56 -24.00 -0.81
C TYR A 185 10.53 -23.39 -2.20
N PHE A 186 10.57 -22.07 -2.26
CA PHE A 186 10.72 -21.31 -3.49
C PHE A 186 12.06 -20.57 -3.47
N ALA A 187 12.84 -20.70 -4.53
CA ALA A 187 14.07 -19.97 -4.77
C ALA A 187 14.01 -19.29 -6.15
N SER A 188 14.63 -18.13 -6.27
CA SER A 188 14.70 -17.37 -7.53
C SER A 188 16.10 -16.81 -7.75
N PRO A 189 17.00 -17.57 -8.40
CA PRO A 189 18.35 -17.12 -8.70
C PRO A 189 18.40 -15.82 -9.51
N SER A 190 17.40 -15.58 -10.37
CA SER A 190 17.24 -14.33 -11.14
C SER A 190 17.02 -13.12 -10.23
N HIS A 191 16.14 -13.20 -9.24
CA HIS A 191 15.99 -12.17 -8.21
C HIS A 191 17.30 -11.92 -7.46
N ALA A 192 17.99 -13.00 -7.06
CA ALA A 192 19.26 -12.87 -6.34
C ALA A 192 20.34 -12.14 -7.18
N ARG A 193 20.41 -12.40 -8.50
CA ARG A 193 21.29 -11.67 -9.42
C ARG A 193 20.93 -10.19 -9.45
N THR A 194 19.68 -9.88 -9.69
CA THR A 194 19.18 -8.50 -9.78
C THR A 194 19.41 -7.72 -8.49
N LEU A 195 19.10 -8.31 -7.33
CA LEU A 195 19.33 -7.68 -6.03
C LEU A 195 20.84 -7.41 -5.78
N ARG A 196 21.74 -8.32 -6.19
CA ARG A 196 23.20 -8.08 -6.10
C ARG A 196 23.64 -6.90 -6.97
N LEU A 197 23.14 -6.81 -8.20
CA LEU A 197 23.46 -5.70 -9.10
C LEU A 197 22.96 -4.36 -8.56
N ILE A 198 21.74 -4.32 -8.03
CA ILE A 198 21.19 -3.11 -7.40
C ILE A 198 22.05 -2.70 -6.19
N ALA A 199 22.38 -3.65 -5.31
CA ALA A 199 23.21 -3.41 -4.13
C ALA A 199 24.59 -2.84 -4.49
N GLN A 200 25.29 -3.49 -5.41
CA GLN A 200 26.65 -3.14 -5.82
C GLN A 200 26.75 -1.80 -6.56
N THR A 201 25.70 -1.45 -7.32
CA THR A 201 25.67 -0.23 -8.12
C THR A 201 24.88 0.91 -7.49
N LYS A 202 24.37 0.70 -6.27
CA LYS A 202 23.50 1.63 -5.54
C LYS A 202 22.31 2.08 -6.40
N GLY A 203 21.60 1.09 -6.96
CA GLY A 203 20.42 1.29 -7.80
C GLY A 203 20.69 1.66 -9.25
N ARG A 204 21.91 2.10 -9.61
CA ARG A 204 22.20 2.59 -10.97
C ARG A 204 21.94 1.54 -12.04
N ALA A 205 22.26 0.26 -11.80
CA ALA A 205 22.01 -0.80 -12.76
C ALA A 205 20.53 -0.94 -13.15
N PHE A 206 19.61 -0.54 -12.26
CA PHE A 206 18.16 -0.63 -12.49
C PHE A 206 17.63 0.47 -13.42
N TYR A 207 18.22 1.66 -13.42
CA TYR A 207 17.74 2.81 -14.19
C TYR A 207 18.61 3.17 -15.40
N GLU A 208 19.93 2.86 -15.38
CA GLU A 208 20.89 3.31 -16.38
C GLU A 208 21.86 2.21 -16.85
N GLY A 209 21.72 0.96 -16.35
CA GLY A 209 22.64 -0.12 -16.66
C GLY A 209 21.97 -1.40 -17.13
N GLU A 210 22.61 -2.54 -16.86
CA GLU A 210 22.25 -3.86 -17.37
C GLU A 210 20.78 -4.22 -17.18
N ILE A 211 20.19 -3.94 -16.00
CA ILE A 211 18.78 -4.27 -15.73
C ILE A 211 17.87 -3.35 -16.53
N ALA A 212 18.21 -2.05 -16.64
CA ALA A 212 17.44 -1.11 -17.45
C ALA A 212 17.42 -1.51 -18.93
N GLU A 213 18.57 -1.94 -19.46
CA GLU A 213 18.72 -2.44 -20.83
C GLU A 213 17.84 -3.69 -21.05
N GLU A 214 17.87 -4.67 -20.12
CA GLU A 214 17.04 -5.87 -20.17
C GLU A 214 15.54 -5.54 -20.15
N ILE A 215 15.11 -4.57 -19.34
CA ILE A 215 13.69 -4.10 -19.29
C ILE A 215 13.31 -3.44 -20.61
N ALA A 216 14.12 -2.50 -21.12
CA ALA A 216 13.82 -1.75 -22.34
C ALA A 216 13.84 -2.64 -23.58
N ASP A 217 14.79 -3.58 -23.69
CA ASP A 217 14.85 -4.56 -24.77
C ASP A 217 13.64 -5.48 -24.78
N PHE A 218 13.20 -5.91 -23.59
CA PHE A 218 12.01 -6.76 -23.47
C PHE A 218 10.74 -5.99 -23.82
N ALA A 219 10.63 -4.72 -23.40
CA ALA A 219 9.56 -3.82 -23.82
C ALA A 219 9.49 -3.65 -25.35
N ALA A 220 10.64 -3.37 -25.97
CA ALA A 220 10.74 -3.19 -27.42
C ALA A 220 10.33 -4.44 -28.20
N LYS A 221 10.73 -5.65 -27.74
CA LYS A 221 10.32 -6.93 -28.35
C LYS A 221 8.82 -7.16 -28.34
N HIS A 222 8.09 -6.54 -27.41
CA HIS A 222 6.64 -6.62 -27.29
C HIS A 222 5.90 -5.39 -27.85
N GLY A 223 6.62 -4.44 -28.49
CA GLY A 223 6.02 -3.21 -29.01
C GLY A 223 5.54 -2.22 -27.93
N ALA A 224 6.03 -2.40 -26.69
CA ALA A 224 5.72 -1.52 -25.58
C ALA A 224 6.46 -0.19 -25.69
N ALA A 225 5.93 0.84 -25.02
CA ALA A 225 6.46 2.19 -25.11
C ALA A 225 7.60 2.50 -24.11
N LEU A 226 7.75 1.67 -23.07
CA LEU A 226 8.75 1.92 -22.02
C LEU A 226 10.17 1.83 -22.59
N SER A 227 10.93 2.90 -22.47
CA SER A 227 12.28 3.05 -23.02
C SER A 227 13.35 3.16 -21.94
N LEU A 228 14.61 2.98 -22.36
CA LEU A 228 15.76 3.22 -21.49
C LEU A 228 15.81 4.67 -20.98
N GLU A 229 15.41 5.62 -21.82
CA GLU A 229 15.37 7.04 -21.46
C GLU A 229 14.30 7.35 -20.40
N ASP A 230 13.15 6.66 -20.45
CA ASP A 230 12.11 6.78 -19.40
C ASP A 230 12.62 6.29 -18.06
N LEU A 231 13.36 5.17 -18.05
CA LEU A 231 13.98 4.64 -16.84
C LEU A 231 15.04 5.60 -16.29
N ALA A 232 15.96 6.07 -17.13
CA ALA A 232 17.05 6.96 -16.73
C ALA A 232 16.59 8.33 -16.19
N ARG A 233 15.44 8.83 -16.66
CA ARG A 233 14.87 10.10 -16.17
C ARG A 233 14.17 9.99 -14.82
N HIS A 234 13.90 8.79 -14.35
CA HIS A 234 13.14 8.62 -13.11
C HIS A 234 13.88 9.18 -11.90
N GLN A 235 13.19 10.02 -11.14
CA GLN A 235 13.64 10.56 -9.86
C GLN A 235 12.50 10.50 -8.84
N PRO A 236 12.77 10.13 -7.59
CA PRO A 236 11.81 10.24 -6.49
C PRO A 236 11.72 11.70 -6.01
N ASP A 237 10.56 12.11 -5.51
CA ASP A 237 10.33 13.46 -5.03
C ASP A 237 10.18 13.49 -3.50
N TRP A 238 10.98 14.31 -2.83
CA TRP A 238 10.75 14.70 -1.45
C TRP A 238 9.63 15.75 -1.41
N CYS A 239 8.40 15.28 -1.23
CA CYS A 239 7.19 16.10 -1.42
C CYS A 239 6.58 16.61 -0.10
N GLY A 240 7.16 16.24 1.06
CA GLY A 240 6.54 16.51 2.34
C GLY A 240 5.23 15.74 2.54
N THR A 241 4.36 16.27 3.40
CA THR A 241 3.05 15.67 3.71
C THR A 241 1.94 16.70 3.63
N ILE A 242 0.71 16.23 3.36
CA ILE A 242 -0.53 16.96 3.63
C ILE A 242 -1.17 16.38 4.89
N SER A 243 -1.99 17.17 5.59
CA SER A 243 -2.50 16.71 6.88
C SER A 243 -3.90 17.22 7.21
N LYS A 244 -4.57 16.53 8.15
CA LYS A 244 -5.83 16.96 8.75
C LYS A 244 -5.86 16.64 10.22
N GLN A 245 -6.27 17.61 11.02
CA GLN A 245 -6.48 17.43 12.46
C GLN A 245 -7.80 16.72 12.72
N PHE A 246 -7.78 15.75 13.63
CA PHE A 246 -8.95 15.02 14.10
C PHE A 246 -8.74 14.59 15.54
N ASP A 247 -9.64 14.97 16.43
CA ASP A 247 -9.71 14.53 17.84
C ASP A 247 -8.39 14.61 18.63
N GLY A 248 -7.67 15.73 18.50
CA GLY A 248 -6.43 15.99 19.23
C GLY A 248 -5.16 15.41 18.60
N VAL A 249 -5.29 14.71 17.46
CA VAL A 249 -4.16 14.22 16.66
C VAL A 249 -4.21 14.80 15.24
N THR A 250 -3.09 14.72 14.53
CA THR A 250 -2.98 15.14 13.13
C THR A 250 -2.56 13.94 12.28
N LEU A 251 -3.44 13.53 11.34
CA LEU A 251 -3.07 12.53 10.34
C LEU A 251 -2.31 13.20 9.20
N HIS A 252 -1.17 12.63 8.86
CA HIS A 252 -0.34 13.01 7.72
C HIS A 252 -0.36 11.92 6.66
N GLU A 253 -0.48 12.34 5.40
CA GLU A 253 -0.48 11.51 4.20
C GLU A 253 0.42 12.11 3.12
N ILE A 254 0.82 11.31 2.13
CA ILE A 254 1.52 11.80 0.94
C ILE A 254 0.56 12.63 0.08
N PRO A 255 1.00 13.79 -0.45
CA PRO A 255 0.20 14.60 -1.36
C PRO A 255 -0.27 13.85 -2.62
N PRO A 256 -1.24 14.35 -3.41
CA PRO A 256 -1.52 13.86 -4.76
C PRO A 256 -0.22 13.69 -5.58
N ASN A 257 -0.12 12.70 -6.39
CA ASN A 257 -1.07 11.82 -7.09
C ASN A 257 -1.67 10.67 -6.23
N GLY A 258 -1.34 10.57 -4.96
CA GLY A 258 -1.83 9.52 -4.06
C GLY A 258 -3.24 9.78 -3.51
N GLN A 259 -3.96 8.69 -3.19
CA GLN A 259 -5.31 8.78 -2.61
C GLN A 259 -5.32 9.11 -1.09
N GLY A 260 -4.19 9.38 -0.46
CA GLY A 260 -4.12 9.69 0.98
C GLY A 260 -5.05 10.84 1.40
N ILE A 261 -5.24 11.80 0.51
CA ILE A 261 -6.18 12.91 0.71
C ILE A 261 -7.62 12.44 0.99
N ALA A 262 -8.05 11.27 0.48
CA ALA A 262 -9.38 10.73 0.76
C ALA A 262 -9.54 10.33 2.24
N ALA A 263 -8.48 9.81 2.88
CA ALA A 263 -8.51 9.54 4.32
C ALA A 263 -8.61 10.84 5.13
N LEU A 264 -7.87 11.86 4.73
CA LEU A 264 -7.92 13.19 5.36
C LEU A 264 -9.30 13.84 5.21
N MET A 265 -9.89 13.80 4.00
CA MET A 265 -11.24 14.30 3.75
C MET A 265 -12.27 13.51 4.58
N GLY A 266 -12.17 12.18 4.61
CA GLY A 266 -13.05 11.33 5.40
C GLY A 266 -13.06 11.70 6.88
N LEU A 267 -11.88 11.87 7.50
CA LEU A 267 -11.76 12.34 8.88
C LEU A 267 -12.29 13.77 9.07
N GLY A 268 -12.00 14.68 8.13
CA GLY A 268 -12.48 16.06 8.17
C GLY A 268 -14.01 16.16 8.09
N ILE A 269 -14.65 15.32 7.25
CA ILE A 269 -16.11 15.21 7.15
C ILE A 269 -16.67 14.63 8.46
N LEU A 270 -16.10 13.53 8.98
CA LEU A 270 -16.52 12.90 10.24
C LEU A 270 -16.37 13.84 11.44
N GLY A 271 -15.34 14.69 11.44
CA GLY A 271 -15.14 15.71 12.45
C GLY A 271 -16.29 16.72 12.58
N GLN A 272 -17.12 16.87 11.55
CA GLN A 272 -18.31 17.73 11.50
C GLN A 272 -19.61 16.99 11.88
N THR A 273 -19.54 15.70 12.20
CA THR A 273 -20.68 14.87 12.62
C THR A 273 -20.64 14.59 14.12
N ASN A 274 -21.65 13.89 14.62
CA ASN A 274 -21.68 13.43 16.01
C ASN A 274 -20.97 12.08 16.25
N ILE A 275 -19.99 11.72 15.41
CA ILE A 275 -19.25 10.43 15.53
C ILE A 275 -18.62 10.23 16.90
N ARG A 276 -18.25 11.34 17.59
CA ARG A 276 -17.66 11.31 18.94
C ARG A 276 -18.60 10.81 20.03
N ASP A 277 -19.91 10.88 19.79
CA ASP A 277 -20.94 10.48 20.75
C ASP A 277 -21.32 9.00 20.60
N LEU A 278 -20.75 8.30 19.61
CA LEU A 278 -21.11 6.95 19.22
C LEU A 278 -20.01 5.94 19.61
N ALA A 279 -20.43 4.72 19.95
CA ALA A 279 -19.49 3.62 20.20
C ALA A 279 -18.88 3.04 18.90
N ALA A 280 -17.76 2.36 19.01
CA ALA A 280 -16.98 1.86 17.88
C ALA A 280 -17.78 1.02 16.86
N ASP A 281 -18.62 0.12 17.33
CA ASP A 281 -19.38 -0.82 16.50
C ASP A 281 -20.88 -0.50 16.45
N ASP A 282 -21.26 0.74 16.86
CA ASP A 282 -22.61 1.24 16.72
C ASP A 282 -22.98 1.35 15.23
N PRO A 283 -24.14 0.84 14.79
CA PRO A 283 -24.57 0.94 13.40
C PRO A 283 -24.59 2.39 12.87
N ALA A 284 -24.93 3.38 13.70
CA ALA A 284 -24.90 4.78 13.31
C ALA A 284 -23.45 5.27 13.09
N ALA A 285 -22.49 4.81 13.90
CA ALA A 285 -21.09 5.13 13.70
C ALA A 285 -20.55 4.53 12.39
N LEU A 286 -20.91 3.28 12.08
CA LEU A 286 -20.55 2.66 10.82
C LEU A 286 -21.19 3.40 9.62
N HIS A 287 -22.46 3.75 9.72
CA HIS A 287 -23.16 4.50 8.68
C HIS A 287 -22.47 5.84 8.38
N LEU A 288 -22.14 6.63 9.40
CA LEU A 288 -21.45 7.91 9.22
C LEU A 288 -20.08 7.72 8.55
N GLN A 289 -19.31 6.71 8.96
CA GLN A 289 -18.02 6.40 8.34
C GLN A 289 -18.17 6.04 6.86
N ILE A 290 -19.16 5.18 6.53
CA ILE A 290 -19.44 4.75 5.17
C ILE A 290 -19.80 5.95 4.28
N GLU A 291 -20.75 6.78 4.72
CA GLU A 291 -21.20 7.95 3.96
C GLU A 291 -20.07 8.99 3.79
N ALA A 292 -19.29 9.26 4.84
CA ALA A 292 -18.14 10.15 4.75
C ALA A 292 -17.09 9.63 3.74
N MET A 293 -16.83 8.32 3.73
CA MET A 293 -15.88 7.73 2.77
C MET A 293 -16.41 7.71 1.35
N LYS A 294 -17.70 7.51 1.11
CA LYS A 294 -18.30 7.66 -0.22
C LYS A 294 -18.04 9.06 -0.79
N LEU A 295 -18.27 10.12 0.01
CA LEU A 295 -18.01 11.49 -0.40
C LEU A 295 -16.53 11.75 -0.66
N ALA A 296 -15.65 11.32 0.23
CA ALA A 296 -14.21 11.50 0.12
C ALA A 296 -13.61 10.77 -1.09
N LEU A 297 -14.02 9.52 -1.33
CA LEU A 297 -13.58 8.74 -2.49
C LEU A 297 -14.07 9.35 -3.80
N ARG A 298 -15.30 9.85 -3.85
CA ARG A 298 -15.84 10.53 -5.03
C ARG A 298 -15.04 11.77 -5.37
N ASP A 299 -14.69 12.59 -4.38
CA ASP A 299 -13.90 13.79 -4.60
C ASP A 299 -12.46 13.44 -5.02
N ALA A 300 -11.84 12.43 -4.40
CA ALA A 300 -10.53 11.97 -4.80
C ALA A 300 -10.51 11.44 -6.25
N GLU A 301 -11.48 10.63 -6.64
CA GLU A 301 -11.64 10.13 -8.00
C GLU A 301 -11.80 11.28 -9.01
N THR A 302 -12.54 12.31 -8.64
CA THR A 302 -12.82 13.44 -9.54
C THR A 302 -11.64 14.38 -9.73
N TYR A 303 -10.87 14.64 -8.66
CA TYR A 303 -9.90 15.74 -8.64
C TYR A 303 -8.44 15.32 -8.53
N VAL A 304 -8.15 14.10 -8.03
CA VAL A 304 -6.75 13.70 -7.81
C VAL A 304 -6.09 13.23 -9.11
N ALA A 305 -4.95 13.84 -9.40
CA ALA A 305 -4.09 13.54 -10.55
C ALA A 305 -2.62 13.84 -10.20
N ASP A 306 -1.73 13.75 -11.17
CA ASP A 306 -0.40 14.36 -11.07
C ASP A 306 -0.57 15.84 -10.66
N PRO A 307 0.14 16.34 -9.64
CA PRO A 307 -0.03 17.72 -9.16
C PRO A 307 0.08 18.78 -10.25
N ALA A 308 0.92 18.56 -11.26
CA ALA A 308 1.06 19.47 -12.40
C ALA A 308 -0.21 19.53 -13.29
N ALA A 309 -1.08 18.51 -13.22
CA ALA A 309 -2.33 18.43 -13.96
C ALA A 309 -3.55 18.91 -13.14
N MET A 310 -3.41 19.11 -11.83
CA MET A 310 -4.48 19.61 -10.95
C MET A 310 -4.61 21.13 -11.06
N THR A 311 -5.17 21.62 -12.17
CA THR A 311 -5.20 23.04 -12.51
C THR A 311 -6.40 23.81 -11.95
N GLY A 312 -7.45 23.12 -11.51
CA GLY A 312 -8.71 23.75 -11.06
C GLY A 312 -8.99 23.64 -9.57
N VAL A 313 -8.46 22.61 -8.91
CA VAL A 313 -8.70 22.31 -7.50
C VAL A 313 -7.39 21.81 -6.89
N SER A 314 -6.93 22.45 -5.84
CA SER A 314 -5.73 22.05 -5.09
C SER A 314 -6.07 21.08 -3.94
N ALA A 315 -5.05 20.40 -3.40
CA ALA A 315 -5.20 19.63 -2.17
C ALA A 315 -5.69 20.49 -0.99
N GLY A 316 -5.26 21.76 -0.93
CA GLY A 316 -5.71 22.71 0.08
C GLY A 316 -7.20 23.01 -0.01
N ASP A 317 -7.74 23.17 -1.21
CA ASP A 317 -9.18 23.41 -1.42
C ASP A 317 -10.02 22.19 -0.97
N LEU A 318 -9.56 20.98 -1.23
CA LEU A 318 -10.24 19.74 -0.82
C LEU A 318 -10.17 19.50 0.71
N LEU A 319 -9.18 20.07 1.39
CA LEU A 319 -9.01 19.94 2.85
C LEU A 319 -9.51 21.16 3.62
N ASP A 320 -10.09 22.16 2.94
CA ASP A 320 -10.68 23.35 3.57
C ASP A 320 -11.85 22.97 4.49
N ASP A 321 -11.89 23.56 5.70
CA ASP A 321 -12.88 23.19 6.71
C ASP A 321 -14.32 23.52 6.29
N ASN A 322 -14.54 24.62 5.54
CA ASN A 322 -15.88 24.96 5.04
C ASN A 322 -16.31 24.00 3.93
N TYR A 323 -15.37 23.59 3.07
CA TYR A 323 -15.64 22.58 2.06
C TYR A 323 -16.08 21.28 2.71
N LEU A 324 -15.30 20.77 3.68
CA LEU A 324 -15.58 19.51 4.37
C LEU A 324 -16.88 19.59 5.21
N ALA A 325 -17.17 20.74 5.83
CA ALA A 325 -18.44 20.96 6.53
C ALA A 325 -19.63 20.93 5.56
N ASN A 326 -19.49 21.50 4.35
CA ASN A 326 -20.52 21.41 3.32
C ASN A 326 -20.72 19.96 2.83
N ARG A 327 -19.65 19.18 2.70
CA ARG A 327 -19.76 17.75 2.36
C ARG A 327 -20.46 16.96 3.47
N ALA A 328 -20.15 17.22 4.74
CA ALA A 328 -20.80 16.59 5.89
C ALA A 328 -22.32 16.82 5.92
N ARG A 329 -22.79 18.01 5.53
CA ARG A 329 -24.24 18.33 5.46
C ARG A 329 -25.01 17.50 4.43
N LEU A 330 -24.33 16.86 3.50
CA LEU A 330 -24.97 15.97 2.52
C LEU A 330 -25.32 14.60 3.13
N ILE A 331 -24.73 14.23 4.26
CA ILE A 331 -24.99 12.96 4.92
C ILE A 331 -26.37 13.01 5.60
N ASP A 332 -27.25 12.10 5.21
CA ASP A 332 -28.50 11.83 5.94
C ASP A 332 -28.22 10.77 7.02
N PRO A 333 -28.31 11.08 8.31
CA PRO A 333 -27.95 10.15 9.38
C PRO A 333 -28.87 8.93 9.49
N SER A 334 -29.96 8.89 8.73
CA SER A 334 -30.95 7.81 8.75
C SER A 334 -31.00 6.99 7.46
N LYS A 335 -30.36 7.44 6.39
CA LYS A 335 -30.52 6.85 5.06
C LYS A 335 -29.24 6.86 4.24
N ALA A 336 -28.88 5.70 3.71
CA ALA A 336 -27.79 5.56 2.77
C ALA A 336 -28.03 6.32 1.46
N GLN A 337 -26.99 6.97 0.95
CA GLN A 337 -27.05 7.80 -0.25
C GLN A 337 -26.05 7.31 -1.30
N ASP A 338 -26.44 7.47 -2.57
CA ASP A 338 -25.54 7.25 -3.70
C ASP A 338 -25.00 8.60 -4.16
N PHE A 339 -23.72 8.83 -3.89
CA PHE A 339 -23.00 10.03 -4.36
C PHE A 339 -22.29 9.80 -5.69
N GLY A 340 -22.55 8.64 -6.34
CA GLY A 340 -21.90 8.26 -7.58
C GLY A 340 -20.44 7.86 -7.43
N ALA A 341 -20.01 7.48 -6.22
CA ALA A 341 -18.67 6.97 -6.00
C ALA A 341 -18.55 5.52 -6.46
N GLY A 342 -17.53 5.21 -7.27
CA GLY A 342 -17.07 3.86 -7.56
C GLY A 342 -15.79 3.56 -6.80
N ALA A 343 -15.59 2.30 -6.40
CA ALA A 343 -14.30 1.82 -5.93
C ALA A 343 -13.59 1.09 -7.08
N PRO A 344 -12.33 1.47 -7.43
CA PRO A 344 -11.55 0.74 -8.41
C PRO A 344 -11.33 -0.72 -8.02
N LYS A 345 -10.98 -1.57 -8.99
CA LYS A 345 -10.72 -3.01 -8.83
C LYS A 345 -9.64 -3.29 -7.75
N ASN A 346 -9.75 -4.40 -7.04
CA ASN A 346 -8.85 -4.81 -5.94
C ASN A 346 -7.38 -4.88 -6.37
N GLY A 347 -6.47 -4.36 -5.53
CA GLY A 347 -5.03 -4.35 -5.76
C GLY A 347 -4.24 -5.09 -4.69
N GLY A 348 -3.03 -5.55 -5.04
CA GLY A 348 -2.05 -6.14 -4.11
C GLY A 348 -1.03 -5.08 -3.63
N THR A 349 -0.63 -5.14 -2.36
CA THR A 349 0.27 -4.16 -1.74
C THR A 349 0.98 -4.80 -0.57
N VAL A 350 2.20 -4.35 -0.25
CA VAL A 350 2.85 -4.60 1.03
C VAL A 350 3.07 -3.28 1.77
N TYR A 351 2.83 -3.30 3.08
CA TYR A 351 3.08 -2.20 3.98
C TYR A 351 3.97 -2.66 5.15
N LEU A 352 4.81 -1.76 5.61
CA LEU A 352 5.61 -1.95 6.81
C LEU A 352 5.74 -0.66 7.61
N SER A 353 5.88 -0.82 8.93
CA SER A 353 6.33 0.20 9.88
C SER A 353 7.62 -0.23 10.56
N ALA A 354 8.50 0.71 10.83
CA ALA A 354 9.71 0.51 11.61
C ALA A 354 9.93 1.66 12.60
N ALA A 355 10.46 1.35 13.78
CA ALA A 355 10.82 2.35 14.79
C ALA A 355 12.03 1.88 15.59
N ASP A 356 12.88 2.81 16.03
CA ASP A 356 14.04 2.51 16.84
C ASP A 356 14.09 3.31 18.16
N ALA A 357 14.97 2.90 19.05
CA ALA A 357 15.12 3.49 20.37
C ALA A 357 15.57 4.97 20.36
N SER A 358 16.03 5.50 19.22
CA SER A 358 16.35 6.93 19.07
C SER A 358 15.09 7.79 18.90
N GLY A 359 13.95 7.18 18.61
CA GLY A 359 12.68 7.84 18.34
C GLY A 359 12.40 8.03 16.85
N MET A 360 13.26 7.58 15.96
CA MET A 360 13.00 7.56 14.52
C MET A 360 11.88 6.58 14.20
N MET A 361 10.92 6.99 13.35
CA MET A 361 9.78 6.16 12.93
C MET A 361 9.57 6.26 11.43
N VAL A 362 9.33 5.13 10.78
CA VAL A 362 9.12 5.02 9.33
C VAL A 362 7.80 4.34 9.03
N SER A 363 7.00 4.95 8.18
CA SER A 363 5.81 4.40 7.53
C SER A 363 6.13 4.21 6.05
N PHE A 364 6.23 2.96 5.58
CA PHE A 364 6.68 2.65 4.22
C PHE A 364 5.71 1.69 3.52
N ILE A 365 5.39 2.01 2.28
CA ILE A 365 4.50 1.21 1.45
C ILE A 365 5.11 0.97 0.07
N GLN A 366 4.99 -0.26 -0.44
CA GLN A 366 5.51 -0.69 -1.72
C GLN A 366 4.49 -1.59 -2.43
N SER A 367 4.33 -1.45 -3.73
CA SER A 367 3.24 -2.16 -4.41
C SER A 367 3.44 -2.28 -5.92
N ASN A 368 3.05 -3.42 -6.45
CA ASN A 368 2.82 -3.63 -7.88
C ASN A 368 1.41 -3.17 -8.35
N TYR A 369 0.55 -2.66 -7.48
CA TYR A 369 -0.88 -2.39 -7.60
C TYR A 369 -1.71 -3.67 -7.55
N ALA A 370 -1.87 -4.41 -8.63
CA ALA A 370 -2.51 -5.73 -8.60
C ALA A 370 -1.51 -6.82 -8.18
N GLY A 371 -1.99 -8.00 -7.81
CA GLY A 371 -1.11 -9.15 -7.56
C GLY A 371 -0.18 -9.40 -8.75
N PHE A 372 1.14 -9.45 -8.52
CA PHE A 372 2.18 -9.53 -9.54
C PHE A 372 2.16 -8.41 -10.61
N GLY A 373 1.49 -7.29 -10.34
CA GLY A 373 1.45 -6.13 -11.22
C GLY A 373 0.80 -6.39 -12.57
N SER A 374 1.48 -5.99 -13.64
CA SER A 374 1.04 -6.22 -15.02
C SER A 374 1.00 -7.70 -15.43
N GLY A 375 1.60 -8.58 -14.65
CA GLY A 375 1.90 -9.96 -15.02
C GLY A 375 3.14 -10.08 -15.91
N VAL A 376 3.68 -8.99 -16.41
CA VAL A 376 4.92 -8.98 -17.19
C VAL A 376 6.11 -9.14 -16.26
N VAL A 377 6.93 -10.16 -16.52
CA VAL A 377 8.16 -10.45 -15.77
C VAL A 377 9.32 -10.46 -16.73
N VAL A 378 10.33 -9.64 -16.48
CA VAL A 378 11.51 -9.54 -17.36
C VAL A 378 12.35 -10.80 -17.19
N PRO A 379 12.56 -11.61 -18.27
CA PRO A 379 13.27 -12.88 -18.20
C PRO A 379 14.70 -12.72 -17.64
N GLY A 380 15.13 -13.68 -16.82
CA GLY A 380 16.47 -13.66 -16.23
C GLY A 380 16.69 -12.65 -15.10
N THR A 381 15.71 -11.78 -14.80
CA THR A 381 15.82 -10.75 -13.75
C THR A 381 14.97 -11.02 -12.53
N GLY A 382 13.85 -11.71 -12.69
CA GLY A 382 12.82 -11.84 -11.66
C GLY A 382 12.00 -10.56 -11.43
N VAL A 383 12.20 -9.50 -12.21
CA VAL A 383 11.48 -8.22 -12.06
C VAL A 383 10.07 -8.36 -12.62
N ALA A 384 9.08 -8.45 -11.74
CA ALA A 384 7.66 -8.28 -12.08
C ALA A 384 7.32 -6.79 -12.10
N LEU A 385 6.84 -6.31 -13.25
CA LEU A 385 6.54 -4.89 -13.46
C LEU A 385 5.14 -4.53 -12.95
N GLN A 386 5.04 -3.45 -12.20
CA GLN A 386 3.78 -2.91 -11.69
C GLN A 386 2.81 -2.52 -12.82
N ASN A 387 1.51 -2.41 -12.50
CA ASN A 387 0.46 -2.04 -13.46
C ASN A 387 -0.23 -0.70 -13.14
N ARG A 388 0.54 0.28 -12.67
CA ARG A 388 -0.01 1.58 -12.23
C ARG A 388 -0.61 2.41 -13.35
N GLY A 389 -0.20 2.20 -14.59
CA GLY A 389 -0.81 2.84 -15.75
C GLY A 389 -2.31 2.59 -15.87
N ALA A 390 -2.82 1.49 -15.32
CA ALA A 390 -4.26 1.25 -15.19
C ALA A 390 -5.00 2.27 -14.31
N GLY A 391 -4.28 3.10 -13.56
CA GLY A 391 -4.83 4.19 -12.76
C GLY A 391 -5.15 5.46 -13.54
N PHE A 392 -4.76 5.58 -14.81
CA PHE A 392 -5.15 6.71 -15.65
C PHE A 392 -6.61 6.61 -16.12
N SER A 393 -7.19 7.77 -16.42
CA SER A 393 -8.46 7.89 -17.13
C SER A 393 -8.24 7.99 -18.63
N LEU A 394 -9.22 7.52 -19.43
CA LEU A 394 -9.30 7.79 -20.88
C LEU A 394 -10.31 8.88 -21.21
N ASP A 395 -11.04 9.42 -20.22
CA ASP A 395 -11.92 10.58 -20.43
C ASP A 395 -11.08 11.84 -20.70
N PRO A 396 -11.21 12.49 -21.88
CA PRO A 396 -10.44 13.67 -22.23
C PRO A 396 -10.72 14.90 -21.34
N LYS A 397 -11.78 14.87 -20.53
CA LYS A 397 -12.12 15.94 -19.58
C LYS A 397 -11.53 15.71 -18.19
N HIS A 398 -11.03 14.50 -17.91
CA HIS A 398 -10.53 14.15 -16.61
C HIS A 398 -9.09 14.64 -16.40
N GLN A 399 -8.79 15.25 -15.24
CA GLN A 399 -7.43 15.73 -14.95
C GLN A 399 -6.39 14.60 -14.95
N ASN A 400 -6.80 13.39 -14.59
CA ASN A 400 -5.95 12.18 -14.61
C ASN A 400 -5.98 11.46 -15.99
N ILE A 401 -6.29 12.15 -17.09
CA ILE A 401 -6.19 11.55 -18.45
C ILE A 401 -4.77 11.06 -18.70
N VAL A 402 -4.62 9.94 -19.40
CA VAL A 402 -3.33 9.37 -19.78
C VAL A 402 -2.53 10.35 -20.65
N ASP A 403 -1.26 10.56 -20.25
CA ASP A 403 -0.30 11.36 -21.03
C ASP A 403 1.13 10.94 -20.67
N GLY A 404 2.08 11.21 -21.58
CA GLY A 404 3.50 10.92 -21.38
C GLY A 404 4.12 11.74 -20.24
N ASN A 405 5.09 11.14 -19.53
CA ASN A 405 5.79 11.75 -18.40
C ASN A 405 4.89 12.17 -17.20
N LYS A 406 3.66 11.73 -17.17
CA LYS A 406 2.67 12.03 -16.14
C LYS A 406 2.58 10.88 -15.13
N ARG A 407 2.39 11.17 -13.85
CA ARG A 407 2.09 10.16 -12.83
C ARG A 407 0.61 9.79 -12.83
N PRO A 408 0.25 8.49 -12.83
CA PRO A 408 -1.13 8.07 -12.66
C PRO A 408 -1.63 8.28 -11.24
N PHE A 409 -2.95 8.29 -11.04
CA PHE A 409 -3.58 8.16 -9.73
C PHE A 409 -3.01 6.95 -8.98
N GLN A 410 -2.64 7.13 -7.72
CA GLN A 410 -1.91 6.15 -6.90
C GLN A 410 -2.72 5.74 -5.68
N THR A 411 -2.85 4.43 -5.46
CA THR A 411 -3.62 3.90 -4.32
C THR A 411 -2.80 3.60 -3.08
N ILE A 412 -1.46 3.56 -3.17
CA ILE A 412 -0.61 3.31 -1.99
C ILE A 412 -0.50 4.56 -1.14
N ILE A 413 -0.68 4.40 0.16
CA ILE A 413 -0.62 5.48 1.14
C ILE A 413 0.05 4.98 2.43
N PRO A 414 1.16 5.58 2.87
CA PRO A 414 1.68 5.41 4.22
C PRO A 414 1.03 6.45 5.12
N GLY A 415 0.46 6.05 6.27
CA GLY A 415 -0.15 6.97 7.23
C GLY A 415 0.79 7.28 8.39
N PHE A 416 0.71 8.50 8.93
CA PHE A 416 1.48 8.90 10.10
C PHE A 416 0.66 9.84 10.99
N LEU A 417 0.53 9.51 12.28
CA LEU A 417 -0.12 10.37 13.27
C LEU A 417 0.90 11.14 14.09
N MET A 418 0.62 12.42 14.26
CA MET A 418 1.31 13.31 15.18
C MET A 418 0.34 13.74 16.31
N GLN A 419 0.88 13.94 17.51
CA GLN A 419 0.18 14.59 18.62
C GLN A 419 0.96 15.86 19.01
N GLY A 420 0.46 17.02 18.61
CA GLY A 420 1.26 18.24 18.59
C GLY A 420 2.52 18.03 17.72
N ASP A 421 3.69 18.33 18.27
CA ASP A 421 4.98 18.18 17.57
C ASP A 421 5.65 16.82 17.81
N GLN A 422 4.93 15.84 18.40
CA GLN A 422 5.49 14.52 18.70
C GLN A 422 4.92 13.43 17.79
N PRO A 423 5.76 12.50 17.32
CA PRO A 423 5.29 11.34 16.57
C PRO A 423 4.48 10.43 17.50
N LEU A 424 3.33 9.99 17.02
CA LEU A 424 2.43 9.15 17.80
C LEU A 424 2.32 7.74 17.22
N MET A 425 2.03 7.62 15.91
CA MET A 425 1.83 6.30 15.30
C MET A 425 2.22 6.33 13.82
N SER A 426 3.03 5.35 13.39
CA SER A 426 3.21 5.01 11.98
C SER A 426 2.35 3.80 11.64
N PHE A 427 1.55 3.88 10.57
CA PHE A 427 0.60 2.83 10.23
C PHE A 427 0.22 2.84 8.75
N GLY A 428 -0.33 1.74 8.28
CA GLY A 428 -0.95 1.64 6.97
C GLY A 428 -1.80 0.40 6.83
N VAL A 429 -2.71 0.44 5.86
CA VAL A 429 -3.61 -0.67 5.54
C VAL A 429 -3.46 -1.00 4.07
N MET A 430 -3.03 -2.22 3.75
CA MET A 430 -2.93 -2.72 2.38
C MET A 430 -4.31 -2.86 1.73
N GLY A 431 -4.39 -3.05 0.40
CA GLY A 431 -5.65 -3.42 -0.28
C GLY A 431 -6.16 -2.42 -1.31
N GLY A 432 -5.30 -1.71 -2.03
CA GLY A 432 -5.72 -0.78 -3.10
C GLY A 432 -6.65 0.33 -2.60
N PRO A 433 -7.88 0.48 -3.13
CA PRO A 433 -8.83 1.52 -2.70
C PRO A 433 -9.33 1.37 -1.26
N MET A 434 -9.16 0.19 -0.66
CA MET A 434 -9.46 -0.04 0.76
C MET A 434 -8.53 0.78 1.68
N GLN A 435 -7.34 1.15 1.24
CA GLN A 435 -6.33 1.79 2.08
C GLN A 435 -6.85 3.06 2.76
N ALA A 436 -7.42 4.00 2.00
CA ALA A 436 -7.97 5.24 2.56
C ALA A 436 -9.10 4.98 3.58
N GLN A 437 -9.97 4.03 3.28
CA GLN A 437 -11.06 3.61 4.18
C GLN A 437 -10.51 2.92 5.43
N GLY A 438 -9.47 2.09 5.27
CA GLY A 438 -8.78 1.43 6.36
C GLY A 438 -8.04 2.43 7.26
N HIS A 439 -7.42 3.48 6.70
CA HIS A 439 -6.77 4.53 7.49
C HIS A 439 -7.77 5.23 8.41
N VAL A 440 -8.94 5.62 7.89
CA VAL A 440 -10.01 6.21 8.70
C VAL A 440 -10.43 5.25 9.83
N GLN A 441 -10.65 3.96 9.52
CA GLN A 441 -11.02 2.96 10.51
C GLN A 441 -9.94 2.80 11.59
N MET A 442 -8.66 2.75 11.24
CA MET A 442 -7.56 2.62 12.21
C MET A 442 -7.44 3.87 13.11
N VAL A 443 -7.55 5.07 12.53
CA VAL A 443 -7.50 6.32 13.32
C VAL A 443 -8.67 6.40 14.30
N LEU A 444 -9.90 6.12 13.87
CA LEU A 444 -11.07 6.13 14.75
C LEU A 444 -10.92 5.10 15.87
N ARG A 445 -10.52 3.86 15.56
CA ARG A 445 -10.38 2.79 16.55
C ARG A 445 -9.32 3.10 17.59
N THR A 446 -8.16 3.60 17.17
CA THR A 446 -7.05 3.86 18.11
C THR A 446 -7.19 5.19 18.84
N GLN A 447 -7.67 6.27 18.19
CA GLN A 447 -7.66 7.60 18.77
C GLN A 447 -9.00 8.00 19.39
N LEU A 448 -10.12 7.71 18.71
CA LEU A 448 -11.43 8.07 19.23
C LEU A 448 -11.96 7.04 20.26
N TRP A 449 -11.77 5.76 19.97
CA TRP A 449 -12.32 4.67 20.80
C TRP A 449 -11.26 3.98 21.69
N GLY A 450 -10.02 4.43 21.69
CA GLY A 450 -8.96 4.00 22.62
C GLY A 450 -8.59 2.52 22.52
N GLN A 451 -8.84 1.87 21.38
CA GLN A 451 -8.41 0.49 21.15
C GLN A 451 -6.90 0.44 20.97
N ASP A 452 -6.23 -0.58 21.53
CA ASP A 452 -4.82 -0.80 21.23
C ASP A 452 -4.60 -1.21 19.77
N VAL A 453 -3.37 -1.12 19.30
CA VAL A 453 -3.02 -1.35 17.89
C VAL A 453 -3.34 -2.76 17.39
N GLN A 454 -3.27 -3.78 18.25
CA GLN A 454 -3.64 -5.15 17.86
C GLN A 454 -5.16 -5.30 17.81
N MET A 455 -5.87 -4.78 18.81
CA MET A 455 -7.33 -4.78 18.83
C MET A 455 -7.91 -4.04 17.62
N ALA A 456 -7.33 -2.89 17.25
CA ALA A 456 -7.73 -2.14 16.06
C ALA A 456 -7.47 -2.93 14.76
N ALA A 457 -6.33 -3.63 14.66
CA ALA A 457 -6.00 -4.48 13.53
C ALA A 457 -6.94 -5.69 13.40
N ASP A 458 -7.33 -6.30 14.53
CA ASP A 458 -8.22 -7.47 14.58
C ASP A 458 -9.70 -7.13 14.32
N ALA A 459 -10.08 -5.88 14.51
CA ALA A 459 -11.48 -5.45 14.43
C ALA A 459 -12.10 -5.69 13.06
N PRO A 460 -13.42 -6.02 13.00
CA PRO A 460 -14.14 -6.20 11.74
C PRO A 460 -14.07 -4.97 10.85
N ARG A 461 -13.97 -5.20 9.53
CA ARG A 461 -13.88 -4.14 8.52
C ARG A 461 -15.05 -4.14 7.55
N TRP A 462 -15.24 -2.99 6.97
CA TRP A 462 -16.15 -2.72 5.86
C TRP A 462 -15.40 -1.91 4.77
N ARG A 463 -15.94 -1.93 3.56
CA ARG A 463 -15.49 -1.05 2.47
C ARG A 463 -16.65 -0.67 1.56
N VAL A 464 -16.66 0.56 1.10
CA VAL A 464 -17.54 1.02 0.01
C VAL A 464 -17.14 0.28 -1.27
N THR A 465 -18.12 -0.15 -2.03
CA THR A 465 -17.95 -0.72 -3.37
C THR A 465 -18.44 0.27 -4.42
N GLU A 466 -19.66 0.13 -4.90
CA GLU A 466 -20.24 1.02 -5.90
C GLU A 466 -21.62 1.50 -5.43
N GLY A 467 -21.93 2.78 -5.62
CA GLY A 467 -23.21 3.36 -5.29
C GLY A 467 -23.60 3.16 -3.82
N LEU A 468 -24.69 2.42 -3.57
CA LEU A 468 -25.14 2.04 -2.23
C LEU A 468 -24.41 0.80 -1.66
N GLY A 469 -23.53 0.18 -2.45
CA GLY A 469 -22.87 -1.07 -2.11
C GLY A 469 -21.81 -0.92 -1.01
N VAL A 470 -21.85 -1.83 -0.05
CA VAL A 470 -20.87 -1.94 1.04
C VAL A 470 -20.53 -3.41 1.25
N ALA A 471 -19.27 -3.77 1.08
CA ALA A 471 -18.79 -5.09 1.51
C ALA A 471 -18.44 -5.03 3.00
N CYS A 472 -18.92 -6.01 3.74
CA CYS A 472 -18.72 -6.15 5.17
C CYS A 472 -18.12 -7.52 5.48
N GLU A 473 -17.23 -7.59 6.47
CA GLU A 473 -16.77 -8.87 6.98
C GLU A 473 -17.87 -9.64 7.70
N THR A 474 -17.87 -10.97 7.55
CA THR A 474 -18.81 -11.87 8.22
C THR A 474 -18.71 -11.84 9.75
N THR A 475 -17.71 -11.17 10.30
CA THR A 475 -17.49 -10.97 11.73
C THR A 475 -18.22 -9.75 12.30
N ILE A 476 -18.82 -8.89 11.45
CA ILE A 476 -19.69 -7.81 11.90
C ILE A 476 -21.02 -8.42 12.39
N PRO A 477 -21.52 -8.04 13.59
CA PRO A 477 -22.75 -8.62 14.13
C PRO A 477 -23.97 -8.43 13.19
N ASP A 478 -24.78 -9.48 13.04
CA ASP A 478 -26.00 -9.45 12.20
C ASP A 478 -26.95 -8.31 12.58
N THR A 479 -27.06 -8.00 13.88
CA THR A 479 -27.88 -6.89 14.37
C THR A 479 -27.44 -5.55 13.81
N THR A 480 -26.13 -5.32 13.67
CA THR A 480 -25.54 -4.12 13.05
C THR A 480 -25.81 -4.12 11.54
N LEU A 481 -25.57 -5.25 10.86
CA LEU A 481 -25.83 -5.40 9.44
C LEU A 481 -27.28 -5.16 9.06
N ASP A 482 -28.23 -5.61 9.89
CA ASP A 482 -29.67 -5.41 9.68
C ASP A 482 -30.09 -3.94 9.81
N VAL A 483 -29.44 -3.19 10.71
CA VAL A 483 -29.67 -1.73 10.78
C VAL A 483 -29.16 -1.04 9.52
N LEU A 484 -27.94 -1.35 9.08
CA LEU A 484 -27.37 -0.78 7.85
C LEU A 484 -28.23 -1.10 6.61
N ARG A 485 -28.77 -2.32 6.51
CA ARG A 485 -29.70 -2.70 5.42
C ARG A 485 -31.00 -1.88 5.48
N ARG A 486 -31.57 -1.65 6.68
CA ARG A 486 -32.76 -0.79 6.84
C ARG A 486 -32.50 0.67 6.50
N MET A 487 -31.26 1.15 6.69
CA MET A 487 -30.83 2.47 6.21
C MET A 487 -30.67 2.52 4.69
N GLY A 488 -30.67 1.39 4.00
CA GLY A 488 -30.60 1.31 2.53
C GLY A 488 -29.24 0.96 1.96
N HIS A 489 -28.25 0.60 2.78
CA HIS A 489 -27.00 0.06 2.28
C HIS A 489 -27.19 -1.32 1.64
N LEU A 490 -26.60 -1.55 0.46
CA LEU A 490 -26.57 -2.85 -0.21
C LEU A 490 -25.37 -3.66 0.31
N ILE A 491 -25.61 -4.44 1.38
CA ILE A 491 -24.56 -5.17 2.09
C ILE A 491 -24.24 -6.47 1.38
N SER A 492 -22.99 -6.65 0.96
CA SER A 492 -22.38 -7.94 0.61
C SER A 492 -21.48 -8.43 1.74
N LEU A 493 -21.55 -9.74 2.03
CA LEU A 493 -20.70 -10.35 3.06
C LEU A 493 -19.51 -11.06 2.41
N GLU A 494 -18.33 -10.79 2.95
CA GLU A 494 -17.10 -11.43 2.52
C GLU A 494 -16.37 -11.98 3.76
N ALA A 495 -15.69 -13.13 3.60
CA ALA A 495 -14.89 -13.70 4.67
C ALA A 495 -13.65 -12.82 4.95
N PRO A 496 -13.19 -12.71 6.21
CA PRO A 496 -12.01 -11.90 6.56
C PRO A 496 -10.72 -12.34 5.85
N ASP A 497 -10.62 -13.62 5.48
CA ASP A 497 -9.51 -14.20 4.74
C ASP A 497 -9.54 -13.93 3.21
N ASN A 498 -10.48 -13.14 2.74
CA ASN A 498 -10.40 -12.53 1.42
C ASN A 498 -9.23 -11.54 1.38
N ALA A 499 -8.05 -12.05 1.09
CA ALA A 499 -6.74 -11.51 1.42
C ALA A 499 -6.45 -10.08 0.94
N PHE A 500 -7.20 -9.57 -0.03
CA PHE A 500 -7.09 -8.18 -0.49
C PHE A 500 -8.38 -7.37 -0.30
N GLY A 501 -9.49 -8.00 0.04
CA GLY A 501 -10.79 -7.34 0.15
C GLY A 501 -10.80 -6.25 1.24
N PHE A 502 -10.31 -6.59 2.43
CA PHE A 502 -10.30 -5.71 3.59
C PHE A 502 -8.89 -5.25 4.00
N GLY A 503 -7.90 -5.53 3.16
CA GLY A 503 -6.53 -5.13 3.34
C GLY A 503 -5.78 -5.91 4.42
N GLY A 504 -4.78 -5.27 4.99
CA GLY A 504 -3.97 -5.79 6.09
C GLY A 504 -3.28 -4.64 6.79
N ALA A 505 -3.64 -4.36 8.04
CA ALA A 505 -3.09 -3.27 8.83
C ALA A 505 -1.79 -3.66 9.52
N GLN A 506 -0.83 -2.74 9.54
CA GLN A 506 0.39 -2.85 10.32
C GLN A 506 0.60 -1.51 11.04
N LEU A 507 0.77 -1.54 12.36
CA LEU A 507 0.79 -0.33 13.17
C LEU A 507 1.92 -0.38 14.20
N ILE A 508 2.61 0.75 14.38
CA ILE A 508 3.52 0.99 15.50
C ILE A 508 3.08 2.27 16.21
N HIS A 509 2.66 2.15 17.46
CA HIS A 509 2.24 3.27 18.32
C HIS A 509 3.32 3.53 19.37
N ARG A 510 3.73 4.78 19.54
CA ARG A 510 4.69 5.22 20.56
C ARG A 510 4.02 5.27 21.92
N LEU A 511 4.61 4.66 22.93
CA LEU A 511 4.02 4.56 24.28
C LEU A 511 4.36 5.75 25.20
N GLY A 512 5.31 6.58 24.80
CA GLY A 512 5.76 7.72 25.60
C GLY A 512 7.17 8.15 25.19
N PRO A 513 8.01 8.59 26.12
CA PRO A 513 9.41 8.94 25.82
C PRO A 513 10.21 7.76 25.27
N ARG A 514 9.84 6.53 25.65
CA ARG A 514 10.46 5.27 25.23
C ARG A 514 9.39 4.21 24.96
N GLY A 515 9.74 3.29 24.06
CA GLY A 515 8.97 2.09 23.78
C GLY A 515 7.83 2.30 22.79
N TYR A 516 7.47 1.20 22.16
CA TYR A 516 6.45 1.10 21.14
C TYR A 516 5.53 -0.09 21.39
N ALA A 517 4.29 0.02 20.94
CA ALA A 517 3.35 -1.08 20.80
C ALA A 517 3.13 -1.38 19.32
N GLY A 518 3.40 -2.61 18.89
CA GLY A 518 3.21 -3.08 17.51
C GLY A 518 2.01 -3.99 17.37
N GLY A 519 1.19 -3.75 16.34
CA GLY A 519 0.04 -4.58 15.96
C GLY A 519 0.15 -5.05 14.52
N SER A 520 -0.07 -6.35 14.27
CA SER A 520 -0.05 -6.96 12.94
C SER A 520 -1.36 -7.65 12.62
N ASP A 521 -1.85 -7.43 11.42
CA ASP A 521 -3.15 -7.88 10.94
C ASP A 521 -3.25 -9.41 10.82
N PRO A 522 -4.29 -10.04 11.39
CA PRO A 522 -4.52 -11.47 11.28
C PRO A 522 -4.91 -11.92 9.85
N ARG A 523 -5.27 -10.98 8.97
CA ARG A 523 -5.57 -11.24 7.55
C ARG A 523 -4.31 -11.44 6.70
N LYS A 524 -3.14 -11.37 7.32
CA LYS A 524 -1.82 -11.59 6.70
C LYS A 524 -1.02 -12.62 7.50
N ASP A 525 0.00 -13.19 6.87
CA ASP A 525 0.96 -14.07 7.56
C ASP A 525 1.93 -13.29 8.47
N GLY A 526 1.66 -12.01 8.72
CA GLY A 526 2.54 -11.00 9.29
C GLY A 526 2.92 -11.16 10.76
N ALA A 527 3.85 -10.31 11.18
CA ALA A 527 4.30 -10.24 12.55
C ALA A 527 4.72 -8.82 12.95
N ALA A 528 4.46 -8.48 14.23
CA ALA A 528 5.17 -7.44 14.95
C ALA A 528 6.35 -8.09 15.68
N MET A 529 7.55 -7.56 15.51
CA MET A 529 8.78 -8.05 16.13
C MET A 529 9.58 -6.89 16.71
N GLY A 530 10.16 -7.12 17.90
CA GLY A 530 10.96 -6.10 18.55
C GLY A 530 11.82 -6.66 19.69
N TYR A 531 12.70 -5.82 20.22
CA TYR A 531 13.54 -6.09 21.42
C TYR A 531 13.84 -4.81 22.19
#